data_833b449d3cd4de5feeb4246ea47f3f01
#
_entry.id   833b449d3cd4de5feeb4246ea47f3f01
#
_cell.length_a   1.000
_cell.length_b   1.000
_cell.length_c   1.000
_cell.angle_alpha   90.00
_cell.angle_beta   90.00
_cell.angle_gamma   90.00
#
_symmetry.space_group_name_H-M   'P 1'
#
loop_
_entity.id
_entity.type
_entity.pdbx_description
1 polymer ?
#
loop_
_entity_poly.entity_id
_entity_poly.type
_entity_poly.pdbx_seq_one_letter_code
_entity_poly.pdbx_strand_id
1 'polypeptide(L)'
;MNYFKKSILGLIVFSSTGSFAQNNYDKSMAAMMKGDYKTAVTQLEKADAKTRDDAKVLKMLGYSYFQNGDFEKCISTYTRLISLTPNEVSAYYYRGKARLNVANDPKESLSDMRENFYTSAIKDFTKAIEISGDEDTQMLQNRGLAYKDYAIFKSYKAKKGAERTACVTLFNNSIADFQKLLTLQPLRKDIIDWITYDKAQIASLK
;
A
#
# COMPACT_ATOMS: atom_id res chain seq x y z
N MET A 1 32.30 -10.37 46.78
CA MET A 1 32.99 -10.42 45.46
C MET A 1 32.11 -11.11 44.41
N ASN A 2 30.81 -10.72 44.30
CA ASN A 2 29.85 -11.37 43.38
C ASN A 2 28.94 -10.44 42.59
N TYR A 3 29.15 -9.10 42.66
CA TYR A 3 28.34 -8.13 41.93
C TYR A 3 28.89 -7.79 40.52
N PHE A 4 30.19 -8.05 40.30
CA PHE A 4 30.81 -7.75 39.00
C PHE A 4 30.52 -8.77 37.90
N LYS A 5 30.18 -10.03 38.25
CA LYS A 5 29.87 -11.07 37.26
C LYS A 5 28.46 -10.97 36.68
N LYS A 6 27.49 -10.35 37.40
CA LYS A 6 26.12 -10.20 36.90
C LYS A 6 25.96 -9.07 35.89
N SER A 7 26.78 -8.02 35.99
CA SER A 7 26.75 -6.87 35.05
C SER A 7 27.31 -7.19 33.67
N ILE A 8 28.30 -8.11 33.59
CA ILE A 8 28.93 -8.48 32.33
C ILE A 8 28.02 -9.42 31.51
N LEU A 9 27.24 -10.30 32.18
CA LEU A 9 26.32 -11.19 31.47
C LEU A 9 25.12 -10.45 30.87
N GLY A 10 24.66 -9.35 31.50
CA GLY A 10 23.59 -8.49 30.99
C GLY A 10 24.00 -7.70 29.74
N LEU A 11 25.24 -7.24 29.67
CA LEU A 11 25.77 -6.48 28.51
C LEU A 11 25.99 -7.36 27.28
N ILE A 12 26.40 -8.63 27.47
CA ILE A 12 26.66 -9.57 26.36
C ILE A 12 25.36 -10.01 25.69
N VAL A 13 24.25 -10.13 26.43
CA VAL A 13 22.95 -10.51 25.86
C VAL A 13 22.34 -9.40 25.03
N PHE A 14 22.53 -8.11 25.42
CA PHE A 14 22.03 -6.98 24.65
C PHE A 14 22.81 -6.73 23.35
N SER A 15 24.12 -7.00 23.32
CA SER A 15 24.95 -6.87 22.10
C SER A 15 24.70 -7.99 21.10
N SER A 16 24.33 -9.17 21.53
CA SER A 16 24.09 -10.31 20.63
C SER A 16 22.75 -10.22 19.88
N THR A 17 21.69 -9.69 20.48
CA THR A 17 20.39 -9.55 19.83
C THR A 17 20.42 -8.50 18.70
N GLY A 18 21.11 -7.38 18.92
CA GLY A 18 21.29 -6.35 17.89
C GLY A 18 22.11 -6.86 16.69
N SER A 19 23.15 -7.65 16.94
CA SER A 19 23.96 -8.24 15.88
C SER A 19 23.20 -9.26 15.02
N PHE A 20 22.32 -10.06 15.61
CA PHE A 20 21.50 -11.03 14.86
C PHE A 20 20.41 -10.35 14.01
N ALA A 21 19.75 -9.34 14.55
CA ALA A 21 18.75 -8.57 13.81
C ALA A 21 19.39 -7.84 12.63
N GLN A 22 20.55 -7.23 12.83
CA GLN A 22 21.33 -6.56 11.78
C GLN A 22 21.77 -7.56 10.69
N ASN A 23 22.29 -8.73 11.05
CA ASN A 23 22.66 -9.77 10.09
C ASN A 23 21.46 -10.23 9.23
N ASN A 24 20.28 -10.41 9.83
CA ASN A 24 19.07 -10.77 9.09
C ASN A 24 18.61 -9.64 8.18
N TYR A 25 18.70 -8.38 8.65
CA TYR A 25 18.42 -7.22 7.82
C TYR A 25 19.37 -7.16 6.60
N ASP A 26 20.68 -7.30 6.79
CA ASP A 26 21.66 -7.27 5.71
C ASP A 26 21.43 -8.40 4.68
N LYS A 27 21.10 -9.61 5.15
CA LYS A 27 20.72 -10.72 4.28
C LYS A 27 19.45 -10.43 3.47
N SER A 28 18.48 -9.77 4.09
CA SER A 28 17.25 -9.38 3.40
C SER A 28 17.54 -8.36 2.29
N MET A 29 18.39 -7.37 2.56
CA MET A 29 18.81 -6.39 1.55
C MET A 29 19.49 -7.06 0.36
N ALA A 30 20.40 -8.00 0.61
CA ALA A 30 21.07 -8.77 -0.45
C ALA A 30 20.07 -9.62 -1.28
N ALA A 31 19.06 -10.18 -0.65
CA ALA A 31 17.98 -10.91 -1.33
C ALA A 31 17.11 -9.98 -2.18
N MET A 32 16.72 -8.82 -1.64
CA MET A 32 15.92 -7.81 -2.38
C MET A 32 16.66 -7.29 -3.60
N MET A 33 17.96 -7.05 -3.52
CA MET A 33 18.79 -6.63 -4.67
C MET A 33 18.80 -7.66 -5.81
N LYS A 34 18.55 -8.93 -5.50
CA LYS A 34 18.42 -10.04 -6.47
C LYS A 34 16.97 -10.28 -6.90
N GLY A 35 15.99 -9.53 -6.38
CA GLY A 35 14.58 -9.76 -6.61
C GLY A 35 14.00 -10.97 -5.86
N ASP A 36 14.78 -11.59 -4.95
CA ASP A 36 14.34 -12.74 -4.14
C ASP A 36 13.57 -12.25 -2.90
N TYR A 37 12.33 -11.80 -3.14
CA TYR A 37 11.48 -11.26 -2.09
C TYR A 37 11.01 -12.33 -1.11
N LYS A 38 10.93 -13.60 -1.51
CA LYS A 38 10.60 -14.71 -0.61
C LYS A 38 11.66 -14.90 0.47
N THR A 39 12.93 -14.91 0.08
CA THR A 39 14.04 -14.95 1.04
C THR A 39 14.10 -13.67 1.87
N ALA A 40 13.87 -12.49 1.26
CA ALA A 40 13.83 -11.21 1.98
C ALA A 40 12.77 -11.23 3.09
N VAL A 41 11.55 -11.67 2.81
CA VAL A 41 10.46 -11.86 3.79
C VAL A 41 10.95 -12.73 4.95
N THR A 42 11.49 -13.92 4.65
CA THR A 42 11.95 -14.85 5.68
C THR A 42 13.00 -14.24 6.62
N GLN A 43 13.93 -13.45 6.09
CA GLN A 43 14.96 -12.79 6.91
C GLN A 43 14.39 -11.62 7.72
N LEU A 44 13.49 -10.83 7.13
CA LEU A 44 12.87 -9.69 7.81
C LEU A 44 11.89 -10.11 8.90
N GLU A 45 11.14 -11.22 8.73
CA GLU A 45 10.34 -11.82 9.80
C GLU A 45 11.21 -12.22 11.01
N LYS A 46 12.40 -12.79 10.77
CA LYS A 46 13.37 -13.09 11.84
C LYS A 46 13.92 -11.83 12.51
N ALA A 47 14.14 -10.77 11.74
CA ALA A 47 14.58 -9.48 12.29
C ALA A 47 13.46 -8.86 13.14
N ASP A 48 12.21 -8.77 12.64
CA ASP A 48 11.05 -8.24 13.36
C ASP A 48 10.76 -9.01 14.67
N ALA A 49 10.93 -10.34 14.66
CA ALA A 49 10.80 -11.16 15.87
C ALA A 49 11.82 -10.82 16.97
N LYS A 50 12.97 -10.22 16.62
CA LYS A 50 14.04 -9.83 17.54
C LYS A 50 13.96 -8.35 17.97
N THR A 51 13.60 -7.47 17.03
CA THR A 51 13.55 -6.02 17.24
C THR A 51 12.14 -5.50 17.01
N ARG A 52 11.17 -6.08 17.69
CA ARG A 52 9.74 -5.80 17.48
C ARG A 52 9.47 -4.31 17.31
N ASP A 53 8.72 -3.97 16.23
CA ASP A 53 8.33 -2.61 15.89
C ASP A 53 9.49 -1.67 15.52
N ASP A 54 10.59 -2.21 14.97
CA ASP A 54 11.59 -1.39 14.29
C ASP A 54 11.02 -0.89 12.95
N ALA A 55 10.89 0.44 12.83
CA ALA A 55 10.28 1.08 11.66
C ALA A 55 11.00 0.75 10.35
N LYS A 56 12.33 0.60 10.37
CA LYS A 56 13.12 0.24 9.18
C LYS A 56 12.82 -1.20 8.75
N VAL A 57 12.80 -2.12 9.71
CA VAL A 57 12.46 -3.54 9.45
C VAL A 57 11.03 -3.64 8.92
N LEU A 58 10.06 -2.98 9.54
CA LEU A 58 8.66 -2.99 9.10
C LEU A 58 8.48 -2.41 7.70
N LYS A 59 9.19 -1.33 7.38
CA LYS A 59 9.14 -0.72 6.04
C LYS A 59 9.60 -1.71 4.96
N MET A 60 10.72 -2.38 5.19
CA MET A 60 11.29 -3.34 4.26
C MET A 60 10.47 -4.63 4.18
N LEU A 61 9.93 -5.09 5.33
CA LEU A 61 9.08 -6.27 5.40
C LEU A 61 7.76 -6.05 4.65
N GLY A 62 7.10 -4.91 4.86
CA GLY A 62 5.89 -4.54 4.14
C GLY A 62 6.11 -4.48 2.63
N TYR A 63 7.22 -3.87 2.19
CA TYR A 63 7.58 -3.83 0.78
C TYR A 63 7.87 -5.24 0.22
N SER A 64 8.60 -6.06 0.96
CA SER A 64 8.90 -7.45 0.54
C SER A 64 7.64 -8.30 0.43
N TYR A 65 6.68 -8.17 1.36
CA TYR A 65 5.38 -8.81 1.25
C TYR A 65 4.62 -8.34 0.02
N PHE A 66 4.61 -7.03 -0.24
CA PHE A 66 3.97 -6.49 -1.44
C PHE A 66 4.53 -7.11 -2.72
N GLN A 67 5.85 -7.17 -2.86
CA GLN A 67 6.52 -7.72 -4.03
C GLN A 67 6.37 -9.24 -4.14
N ASN A 68 6.20 -9.94 -3.01
CA ASN A 68 5.95 -11.38 -2.97
C ASN A 68 4.48 -11.75 -3.22
N GLY A 69 3.56 -10.76 -3.27
CA GLY A 69 2.13 -10.98 -3.44
C GLY A 69 1.37 -11.30 -2.15
N ASP A 70 2.02 -11.20 -0.99
CA ASP A 70 1.41 -11.45 0.33
C ASP A 70 0.68 -10.19 0.82
N PHE A 71 -0.40 -9.80 0.13
CA PHE A 71 -1.05 -8.49 0.30
C PHE A 71 -1.67 -8.28 1.69
N GLU A 72 -2.26 -9.29 2.31
CA GLU A 72 -2.83 -9.19 3.66
C GLU A 72 -1.73 -8.94 4.71
N LYS A 73 -0.59 -9.63 4.58
CA LYS A 73 0.58 -9.40 5.44
C LYS A 73 1.19 -8.01 5.20
N CYS A 74 1.23 -7.57 3.95
CA CYS A 74 1.63 -6.21 3.60
C CYS A 74 0.75 -5.16 4.30
N ILE A 75 -0.58 -5.31 4.22
CA ILE A 75 -1.56 -4.40 4.86
C ILE A 75 -1.34 -4.35 6.37
N SER A 76 -1.20 -5.51 7.03
CA SER A 76 -1.01 -5.58 8.48
C SER A 76 0.33 -4.95 8.91
N THR A 77 1.41 -5.21 8.17
CA THR A 77 2.75 -4.69 8.45
C THR A 77 2.81 -3.16 8.29
N TYR A 78 2.25 -2.62 7.20
CA TYR A 78 2.21 -1.17 7.04
C TYR A 78 1.23 -0.49 8.00
N THR A 79 0.20 -1.18 8.48
CA THR A 79 -0.65 -0.65 9.54
C THR A 79 0.12 -0.48 10.85
N ARG A 80 0.99 -1.44 11.21
CA ARG A 80 1.92 -1.30 12.35
C ARG A 80 2.91 -0.15 12.12
N LEU A 81 3.51 -0.05 10.93
CA LEU A 81 4.44 1.03 10.61
C LEU A 81 3.79 2.40 10.74
N ILE A 82 2.57 2.58 10.24
CA ILE A 82 1.83 3.85 10.33
C ILE A 82 1.54 4.23 11.79
N SER A 83 1.29 3.26 12.67
CA SER A 83 1.10 3.57 14.10
C SER A 83 2.36 4.09 14.77
N LEU A 84 3.54 3.74 14.28
CA LEU A 84 4.84 4.20 14.78
C LEU A 84 5.30 5.50 14.09
N THR A 85 5.05 5.60 12.79
CA THR A 85 5.49 6.70 11.93
C THR A 85 4.32 7.20 11.07
N PRO A 86 3.43 8.04 11.63
CA PRO A 86 2.18 8.45 10.97
C PRO A 86 2.38 9.26 9.68
N ASN A 87 3.57 9.77 9.42
CA ASN A 87 3.90 10.56 8.23
C ASN A 87 4.75 9.78 7.19
N GLU A 88 4.87 8.46 7.31
CA GLU A 88 5.60 7.65 6.35
C GLU A 88 4.76 7.43 5.08
N VAL A 89 5.01 8.25 4.06
CA VAL A 89 4.27 8.26 2.78
C VAL A 89 4.24 6.89 2.13
N SER A 90 5.40 6.20 2.09
CA SER A 90 5.51 4.89 1.43
C SER A 90 4.63 3.82 2.09
N ALA A 91 4.35 3.95 3.39
CA ALA A 91 3.49 3.02 4.11
C ALA A 91 2.04 3.13 3.65
N TYR A 92 1.52 4.34 3.51
CA TYR A 92 0.19 4.56 2.94
C TYR A 92 0.12 4.11 1.48
N TYR A 93 1.12 4.47 0.69
CA TYR A 93 1.18 4.12 -0.73
C TYR A 93 1.11 2.60 -0.96
N TYR A 94 2.01 1.83 -0.34
CA TYR A 94 2.03 0.37 -0.52
C TYR A 94 0.85 -0.33 0.15
N ARG A 95 0.34 0.17 1.28
CA ARG A 95 -0.88 -0.36 1.89
C ARG A 95 -2.10 -0.13 0.99
N GLY A 96 -2.22 1.04 0.39
CA GLY A 96 -3.25 1.35 -0.59
C GLY A 96 -3.18 0.43 -1.82
N LYS A 97 -1.99 0.22 -2.37
CA LYS A 97 -1.78 -0.72 -3.48
C LYS A 97 -2.12 -2.16 -3.11
N ALA A 98 -1.71 -2.63 -1.93
CA ALA A 98 -2.05 -3.97 -1.46
C ALA A 98 -3.57 -4.15 -1.31
N ARG A 99 -4.27 -3.14 -0.76
CA ARG A 99 -5.74 -3.13 -0.66
C ARG A 99 -6.42 -3.20 -2.02
N LEU A 100 -5.91 -2.49 -3.04
CA LEU A 100 -6.44 -2.59 -4.40
C LEU A 100 -6.23 -3.98 -5.00
N ASN A 101 -5.07 -4.60 -4.78
CA ASN A 101 -4.82 -5.95 -5.26
C ASN A 101 -5.80 -6.95 -4.63
N VAL A 102 -6.06 -6.85 -3.32
CA VAL A 102 -7.07 -7.69 -2.65
C VAL A 102 -8.48 -7.39 -3.19
N ALA A 103 -8.85 -6.12 -3.37
CA ALA A 103 -10.16 -5.74 -3.91
C ALA A 103 -10.39 -6.27 -5.33
N ASN A 104 -9.33 -6.34 -6.15
CA ASN A 104 -9.39 -6.78 -7.54
C ASN A 104 -9.21 -8.30 -7.69
N ASP A 105 -8.93 -9.05 -6.61
CA ASP A 105 -8.82 -10.52 -6.69
C ASP A 105 -10.20 -11.14 -7.01
N PRO A 106 -10.32 -11.92 -8.11
CA PRO A 106 -11.58 -12.58 -8.45
C PRO A 106 -12.06 -13.58 -7.40
N LYS A 107 -11.15 -14.08 -6.56
CA LYS A 107 -11.48 -15.01 -5.47
C LYS A 107 -12.17 -14.35 -4.29
N GLU A 108 -12.05 -13.04 -4.14
CA GLU A 108 -12.75 -12.28 -3.11
C GLU A 108 -14.23 -12.16 -3.48
N SER A 109 -15.04 -13.04 -2.92
CA SER A 109 -16.46 -13.16 -3.27
C SER A 109 -17.39 -12.23 -2.49
N LEU A 110 -16.93 -11.72 -1.34
CA LEU A 110 -17.76 -10.87 -0.46
C LEU A 110 -17.72 -9.41 -0.90
N SER A 111 -18.82 -8.97 -1.50
CA SER A 111 -18.93 -7.62 -2.08
C SER A 111 -18.65 -6.49 -1.08
N ASP A 112 -19.07 -6.64 0.17
CA ASP A 112 -18.90 -5.63 1.20
C ASP A 112 -17.42 -5.51 1.63
N MET A 113 -16.69 -6.63 1.65
CA MET A 113 -15.24 -6.61 1.89
C MET A 113 -14.50 -5.91 0.74
N ARG A 114 -14.85 -6.20 -0.50
CA ARG A 114 -14.26 -5.51 -1.67
C ARG A 114 -14.49 -4.00 -1.63
N GLU A 115 -15.71 -3.57 -1.29
CA GLU A 115 -16.05 -2.15 -1.14
C GLU A 115 -15.20 -1.48 -0.05
N ASN A 116 -15.00 -2.16 1.08
CA ASN A 116 -14.15 -1.69 2.17
C ASN A 116 -12.68 -1.58 1.74
N PHE A 117 -12.17 -2.50 0.93
CA PHE A 117 -10.81 -2.43 0.41
C PHE A 117 -10.63 -1.26 -0.56
N TYR A 118 -11.57 -1.03 -1.51
CA TYR A 118 -11.51 0.13 -2.41
C TYR A 118 -11.53 1.45 -1.63
N THR A 119 -12.48 1.63 -0.73
CA THR A 119 -12.60 2.87 0.05
C THR A 119 -11.40 3.11 0.94
N SER A 120 -10.83 2.05 1.52
CA SER A 120 -9.64 2.12 2.35
C SER A 120 -8.38 2.42 1.52
N ALA A 121 -8.27 1.90 0.29
CA ALA A 121 -7.18 2.20 -0.64
C ALA A 121 -7.21 3.68 -1.05
N ILE A 122 -8.39 4.21 -1.39
CA ILE A 122 -8.57 5.63 -1.73
C ILE A 122 -8.16 6.53 -0.56
N LYS A 123 -8.54 6.17 0.68
CA LYS A 123 -8.13 6.91 1.90
C LYS A 123 -6.60 6.90 2.06
N ASP A 124 -5.97 5.76 1.83
CA ASP A 124 -4.51 5.64 1.93
C ASP A 124 -3.80 6.52 0.88
N PHE A 125 -4.21 6.47 -0.38
CA PHE A 125 -3.62 7.34 -1.41
C PHE A 125 -3.89 8.82 -1.14
N THR A 126 -5.08 9.17 -0.64
CA THR A 126 -5.39 10.55 -0.25
C THR A 126 -4.44 11.00 0.87
N LYS A 127 -4.22 10.15 1.88
CA LYS A 127 -3.29 10.48 2.97
C LYS A 127 -1.84 10.58 2.49
N ALA A 128 -1.42 9.71 1.58
CA ALA A 128 -0.11 9.79 0.97
C ALA A 128 0.08 11.14 0.21
N ILE A 129 -0.92 11.56 -0.57
CA ILE A 129 -0.92 12.85 -1.29
C ILE A 129 -0.87 14.04 -0.32
N GLU A 130 -1.67 14.02 0.76
CA GLU A 130 -1.65 15.07 1.78
C GLU A 130 -0.26 15.26 2.41
N ILE A 131 0.50 14.18 2.59
CA ILE A 131 1.84 14.22 3.20
C ILE A 131 2.90 14.60 2.18
N SER A 132 2.86 14.03 0.96
CA SER A 132 3.89 14.25 -0.08
C SER A 132 3.71 15.53 -0.88
N GLY A 133 2.50 16.09 -0.87
CA GLY A 133 2.09 17.19 -1.74
C GLY A 133 1.36 16.69 -3.01
N ASP A 134 0.56 17.59 -3.54
CA ASP A 134 -0.40 17.33 -4.61
C ASP A 134 0.20 17.04 -6.01
N GLU A 135 1.53 17.10 -6.15
CA GLU A 135 2.22 16.95 -7.43
C GLU A 135 2.83 15.55 -7.62
N ASP A 136 2.64 14.64 -6.64
CA ASP A 136 3.10 13.27 -6.80
C ASP A 136 2.25 12.53 -7.83
N THR A 137 2.78 12.45 -9.06
CA THR A 137 2.09 11.85 -10.21
C THR A 137 1.77 10.37 -10.01
N GLN A 138 2.60 9.65 -9.26
CA GLN A 138 2.39 8.23 -8.98
C GLN A 138 1.21 8.02 -8.02
N MET A 139 1.08 8.89 -7.02
CA MET A 139 -0.02 8.85 -6.06
C MET A 139 -1.35 9.23 -6.71
N LEU A 140 -1.37 10.31 -7.51
CA LEU A 140 -2.54 10.70 -8.30
C LEU A 140 -3.00 9.59 -9.23
N GLN A 141 -2.06 8.96 -9.96
CA GLN A 141 -2.39 7.84 -10.85
C GLN A 141 -3.05 6.68 -10.10
N ASN A 142 -2.48 6.26 -8.96
CA ASN A 142 -3.02 5.12 -8.22
C ASN A 142 -4.36 5.45 -7.55
N ARG A 143 -4.59 6.70 -7.09
CA ARG A 143 -5.89 7.11 -6.57
C ARG A 143 -6.95 7.18 -7.67
N GLY A 144 -6.61 7.74 -8.83
CA GLY A 144 -7.48 7.74 -10.00
C GLY A 144 -7.90 6.33 -10.43
N LEU A 145 -6.93 5.40 -10.50
CA LEU A 145 -7.22 3.99 -10.77
C LEU A 145 -8.12 3.35 -9.69
N ALA A 146 -7.88 3.67 -8.41
CA ALA A 146 -8.71 3.17 -7.32
C ALA A 146 -10.17 3.64 -7.43
N TYR A 147 -10.39 4.92 -7.75
CA TYR A 147 -11.73 5.45 -8.02
C TYR A 147 -12.38 4.78 -9.23
N LYS A 148 -11.65 4.60 -10.33
CA LYS A 148 -12.12 3.94 -11.55
C LYS A 148 -12.53 2.50 -11.29
N ASP A 149 -11.67 1.69 -10.66
CA ASP A 149 -11.93 0.27 -10.38
C ASP A 149 -13.14 0.13 -9.43
N TYR A 150 -13.24 1.00 -8.43
CA TYR A 150 -14.38 1.03 -7.53
C TYR A 150 -15.69 1.43 -8.25
N ALA A 151 -15.62 2.41 -9.15
CA ALA A 151 -16.79 2.81 -9.96
C ALA A 151 -17.26 1.65 -10.84
N ILE A 152 -16.33 0.94 -11.51
CA ILE A 152 -16.62 -0.24 -12.32
C ILE A 152 -17.27 -1.32 -11.43
N PHE A 153 -16.68 -1.64 -10.28
CA PHE A 153 -17.23 -2.63 -9.37
C PHE A 153 -18.67 -2.30 -8.93
N LYS A 154 -18.95 -1.03 -8.60
CA LYS A 154 -20.31 -0.59 -8.23
C LYS A 154 -21.26 -0.58 -9.40
N SER A 155 -20.82 -0.26 -10.61
CA SER A 155 -21.69 -0.13 -11.78
C SER A 155 -22.37 -1.44 -12.15
N TYR A 156 -21.74 -2.59 -11.92
CA TYR A 156 -22.38 -3.91 -12.14
C TYR A 156 -23.61 -4.16 -11.25
N LYS A 157 -23.74 -3.47 -10.14
CA LYS A 157 -24.84 -3.61 -9.19
C LYS A 157 -25.83 -2.45 -9.23
N ALA A 158 -25.44 -1.33 -9.83
CA ALA A 158 -26.23 -0.11 -9.84
C ALA A 158 -27.47 -0.24 -10.70
N LYS A 159 -28.63 -0.37 -10.06
CA LYS A 159 -29.90 -0.51 -10.76
C LYS A 159 -30.54 0.83 -11.10
N LYS A 160 -30.65 1.78 -10.19
CA LYS A 160 -31.30 3.09 -10.38
C LYS A 160 -30.80 4.18 -9.42
N GLY A 161 -31.09 5.45 -9.77
CA GLY A 161 -31.07 6.61 -8.87
C GLY A 161 -29.72 6.79 -8.13
N ALA A 162 -29.74 6.74 -6.81
CA ALA A 162 -28.59 7.03 -5.95
C ALA A 162 -27.37 6.15 -6.22
N GLU A 163 -27.57 4.88 -6.59
CA GLU A 163 -26.46 3.97 -6.92
C GLU A 163 -25.74 4.40 -8.19
N ARG A 164 -26.47 4.78 -9.24
CA ARG A 164 -25.88 5.32 -10.47
C ARG A 164 -25.17 6.65 -10.20
N THR A 165 -25.78 7.53 -9.40
CA THR A 165 -25.14 8.80 -8.99
C THR A 165 -23.83 8.56 -8.27
N ALA A 166 -23.75 7.57 -7.37
CA ALA A 166 -22.52 7.20 -6.69
C ALA A 166 -21.44 6.72 -7.67
N CYS A 167 -21.79 5.90 -8.68
CA CYS A 167 -20.86 5.48 -9.72
C CYS A 167 -20.34 6.67 -10.54
N VAL A 168 -21.23 7.57 -10.96
CA VAL A 168 -20.87 8.80 -11.69
C VAL A 168 -19.91 9.67 -10.87
N THR A 169 -20.15 9.81 -9.56
CA THR A 169 -19.24 10.55 -8.67
C THR A 169 -17.85 9.91 -8.63
N LEU A 170 -17.76 8.60 -8.53
CA LEU A 170 -16.48 7.89 -8.50
C LEU A 170 -15.72 8.05 -9.84
N PHE A 171 -16.39 7.91 -10.99
CA PHE A 171 -15.76 8.16 -12.29
C PHE A 171 -15.30 9.62 -12.44
N ASN A 172 -16.07 10.59 -11.95
CA ASN A 172 -15.66 11.99 -11.98
C ASN A 172 -14.42 12.25 -11.09
N ASN A 173 -14.32 11.61 -9.92
CA ASN A 173 -13.13 11.68 -9.08
C ASN A 173 -11.90 11.07 -9.76
N SER A 174 -12.07 9.94 -10.45
CA SER A 174 -11.02 9.35 -11.28
C SER A 174 -10.54 10.31 -12.36
N ILE A 175 -11.48 10.90 -13.13
CA ILE A 175 -11.19 11.89 -14.17
C ILE A 175 -10.45 13.09 -13.60
N ALA A 176 -10.83 13.59 -12.43
CA ALA A 176 -10.16 14.73 -11.80
C ALA A 176 -8.69 14.45 -11.48
N ASP A 177 -8.38 13.28 -10.90
CA ASP A 177 -7.00 12.88 -10.63
C ASP A 177 -6.19 12.71 -11.93
N PHE A 178 -6.77 12.09 -12.95
CA PHE A 178 -6.11 11.90 -14.25
C PHE A 178 -5.92 13.23 -15.00
N GLN A 179 -6.85 14.16 -14.92
CA GLN A 179 -6.68 15.50 -15.48
C GLN A 179 -5.54 16.26 -14.80
N LYS A 180 -5.46 16.20 -13.45
CA LYS A 180 -4.35 16.78 -12.72
C LYS A 180 -3.02 16.14 -13.14
N LEU A 181 -2.99 14.81 -13.30
CA LEU A 181 -1.82 14.10 -13.80
C LEU A 181 -1.40 14.60 -15.21
N LEU A 182 -2.34 14.84 -16.11
CA LEU A 182 -2.06 15.35 -17.46
C LEU A 182 -1.52 16.79 -17.44
N THR A 183 -1.86 17.63 -16.46
CA THR A 183 -1.21 18.95 -16.34
C THR A 183 0.28 18.84 -16.02
N LEU A 184 0.67 17.79 -15.29
CA LEU A 184 2.06 17.51 -14.93
C LEU A 184 2.80 16.70 -15.99
N GLN A 185 2.09 15.83 -16.71
CA GLN A 185 2.61 14.91 -17.74
C GLN A 185 1.71 14.90 -18.99
N PRO A 186 1.75 15.94 -19.86
CA PRO A 186 0.76 16.12 -20.93
C PRO A 186 0.74 15.04 -22.02
N LEU A 187 1.85 14.29 -22.18
CA LEU A 187 2.00 13.32 -23.28
C LEU A 187 1.60 11.88 -22.89
N ARG A 188 0.96 11.69 -21.73
CA ARG A 188 0.50 10.36 -21.24
C ARG A 188 -0.79 9.94 -21.96
N LYS A 189 -0.61 9.22 -23.07
CA LYS A 189 -1.73 8.71 -23.89
C LYS A 189 -2.61 7.72 -23.11
N ASP A 190 -2.02 6.88 -22.29
CA ASP A 190 -2.75 5.95 -21.42
C ASP A 190 -3.73 6.66 -20.47
N ILE A 191 -3.35 7.81 -19.94
CA ILE A 191 -4.23 8.63 -19.09
C ILE A 191 -5.40 9.23 -19.87
N ILE A 192 -5.14 9.68 -21.11
CA ILE A 192 -6.19 10.18 -22.01
C ILE A 192 -7.20 9.06 -22.31
N ASP A 193 -6.72 7.85 -22.55
CA ASP A 193 -7.56 6.68 -22.83
C ASP A 193 -8.42 6.33 -21.60
N TRP A 194 -7.86 6.40 -20.39
CA TRP A 194 -8.63 6.17 -19.14
C TRP A 194 -9.72 7.22 -18.90
N ILE A 195 -9.42 8.50 -19.13
CA ILE A 195 -10.43 9.58 -19.07
C ILE A 195 -11.55 9.34 -20.07
N THR A 196 -11.20 8.93 -21.29
CA THR A 196 -12.17 8.67 -22.35
C THR A 196 -13.07 7.50 -21.98
N TYR A 197 -12.49 6.42 -21.44
CA TYR A 197 -13.23 5.29 -20.92
C TYR A 197 -14.21 5.71 -19.81
N ASP A 198 -13.75 6.46 -18.82
CA ASP A 198 -14.57 6.90 -17.68
C ASP A 198 -15.75 7.78 -18.14
N LYS A 199 -15.53 8.68 -19.11
CA LYS A 199 -16.60 9.49 -19.71
C LYS A 199 -17.63 8.64 -20.44
N ALA A 200 -17.20 7.58 -21.16
CA ALA A 200 -18.12 6.66 -21.82
C ALA A 200 -18.96 5.88 -20.81
N GLN A 201 -18.37 5.44 -19.69
CA GLN A 201 -19.11 4.79 -18.60
C GLN A 201 -20.14 5.72 -17.96
N ILE A 202 -19.80 6.97 -17.70
CA ILE A 202 -20.75 7.98 -17.21
C ILE A 202 -21.93 8.16 -18.17
N ALA A 203 -21.66 8.21 -19.48
CA ALA A 203 -22.72 8.34 -20.48
C ALA A 203 -23.69 7.14 -20.48
N SER A 204 -23.20 5.93 -20.26
CA SER A 204 -24.00 4.70 -20.19
C SER A 204 -24.85 4.59 -18.91
N LEU A 205 -24.52 5.34 -17.86
CA LEU A 205 -25.25 5.35 -16.59
C LEU A 205 -26.39 6.38 -16.56
N LYS A 206 -26.48 7.24 -17.54
CA LYS A 206 -27.59 8.21 -17.68
C LYS A 206 -28.84 7.55 -18.24
#